data_77ca52bb637cdd1b25e26bc55a07c30c
#
_entry.id   77ca52bb637cdd1b25e26bc55a07c30c
#
_cell.length_a   1.000
_cell.length_b   1.000
_cell.length_c   1.000
_cell.angle_alpha   90.00
_cell.angle_beta   90.00
_cell.angle_gamma   90.00
#
_symmetry.space_group_name_H-M   'P 1'
#
loop_
_entity.id
_entity.type
_entity.pdbx_description
1 polymer ?
#
loop_
_entity_poly.entity_id
_entity_poly.type
_entity_poly.pdbx_seq_one_letter_code
_entity_poly.pdbx_strand_id
1 'polypeptide(L)'
;MRPDACVGVYLAELHFPEARSLKEKRAPLKSLRDVLQSRFRASFSEVGLQDAWQRARVLVVLAASSLQQTRERLDDIDRYVNAHDYEVARVLLKTADPVDTVWDIEF
;
A
#
# COMPACT_ATOMS: atom_id res chain seq x y z
N MET A 1 -14.95 -20.80 -17.14
CA MET A 1 -13.50 -20.50 -17.08
C MET A 1 -13.23 -19.52 -15.97
N ARG A 2 -12.27 -19.83 -15.13
CA ARG A 2 -11.87 -18.90 -14.08
C ARG A 2 -10.99 -17.79 -14.67
N PRO A 3 -11.19 -16.53 -14.27
CA PRO A 3 -10.29 -15.48 -14.67
C PRO A 3 -8.95 -15.59 -13.93
N ASP A 4 -7.88 -15.17 -14.60
CA ASP A 4 -6.60 -14.96 -13.94
C ASP A 4 -6.71 -13.66 -13.14
N ALA A 5 -6.62 -13.76 -11.83
CA ALA A 5 -6.80 -12.61 -10.95
C ALA A 5 -5.93 -12.75 -9.72
N CYS A 6 -5.32 -11.65 -9.32
CA CYS A 6 -4.55 -11.57 -8.09
C CYS A 6 -4.69 -10.19 -7.47
N VAL A 7 -4.80 -10.16 -6.15
CA VAL A 7 -4.81 -8.92 -5.37
C VAL A 7 -3.54 -8.86 -4.56
N GLY A 8 -2.85 -7.72 -4.62
CA GLY A 8 -1.71 -7.44 -3.76
C GLY A 8 -2.11 -6.48 -2.66
N VAL A 9 -1.66 -6.76 -1.45
CA VAL A 9 -1.93 -5.94 -0.27
C VAL A 9 -0.60 -5.55 0.36
N TYR A 10 -0.42 -4.26 0.58
CA TYR A 10 0.72 -3.67 1.27
C TYR A 10 0.19 -2.86 2.43
N LEU A 11 0.48 -3.30 3.64
CA LEU A 11 0.08 -2.60 4.87
C LEU A 11 1.35 -2.17 5.58
N ALA A 12 1.54 -0.88 5.79
CA ALA A 12 2.76 -0.35 6.38
C ALA A 12 2.46 0.62 7.50
N GLU A 13 3.27 0.57 8.53
CA GLU A 13 3.31 1.59 9.57
C GLU A 13 4.55 2.45 9.33
N LEU A 14 4.32 3.75 9.16
CA LEU A 14 5.36 4.72 8.84
C LEU A 14 5.60 5.64 10.03
N HIS A 15 6.87 6.01 10.22
CA HIS A 15 7.28 6.93 11.28
C HIS A 15 7.87 8.19 10.65
N PHE A 16 7.37 9.35 11.09
CA PHE A 16 7.79 10.66 10.62
C PHE A 16 8.41 11.42 11.80
N PRO A 17 9.68 11.16 12.12
CA PRO A 17 10.26 11.71 13.35
C PRO A 17 10.36 13.24 13.35
N GLU A 18 10.38 13.85 12.16
CA GLU A 18 10.48 15.30 12.02
C GLU A 18 9.11 16.03 12.09
N ALA A 19 8.01 15.28 12.03
CA ALA A 19 6.69 15.91 12.04
C ALA A 19 6.32 16.39 13.45
N ARG A 20 5.89 17.64 13.54
CA ARG A 20 5.50 18.28 14.80
C ARG A 20 4.03 18.65 14.83
N SER A 21 3.28 18.23 13.82
CA SER A 21 1.84 18.49 13.73
C SER A 21 1.23 17.52 12.71
N LEU A 22 -0.10 17.42 12.73
CA LEU A 22 -0.81 16.66 11.69
C LEU A 22 -0.58 17.24 10.31
N LYS A 23 -0.47 18.57 10.22
CA LYS A 23 -0.21 19.25 8.95
C LYS A 23 1.14 18.84 8.36
N GLU A 24 2.18 18.77 9.20
CA GLU A 24 3.51 18.37 8.74
C GLU A 24 3.55 16.90 8.30
N LYS A 25 2.75 16.04 8.92
CA LYS A 25 2.63 14.64 8.50
C LYS A 25 1.90 14.51 7.17
N ARG A 26 0.91 15.38 6.89
CA ARG A 26 0.08 15.27 5.69
C ARG A 26 0.83 15.43 4.38
N ALA A 27 1.83 16.31 4.34
CA ALA A 27 2.57 16.56 3.09
C ALA A 27 3.27 15.31 2.55
N PRO A 28 4.11 14.60 3.34
CA PRO A 28 4.72 13.36 2.85
C PRO A 28 3.70 12.25 2.57
N LEU A 29 2.62 12.16 3.34
CA LEU A 29 1.57 11.17 3.08
C LEU A 29 0.83 11.44 1.78
N LYS A 30 0.51 12.71 1.50
CA LYS A 30 -0.14 13.08 0.24
C LYS A 30 0.76 12.77 -0.95
N SER A 31 2.05 13.11 -0.84
CA SER A 31 3.02 12.81 -1.89
C SER A 31 3.11 11.31 -2.16
N LEU A 32 3.17 10.51 -1.11
CA LEU A 32 3.19 9.05 -1.23
C LEU A 32 1.92 8.54 -1.91
N ARG A 33 0.75 8.99 -1.44
CA ARG A 33 -0.54 8.61 -2.04
C ARG A 33 -0.57 8.94 -3.54
N ASP A 34 -0.17 10.15 -3.90
CA ASP A 34 -0.25 10.61 -5.28
C ASP A 34 0.63 9.76 -6.20
N VAL A 35 1.84 9.40 -5.76
CA VAL A 35 2.72 8.54 -6.54
C VAL A 35 2.19 7.12 -6.62
N LEU A 36 1.72 6.54 -5.51
CA LEU A 36 1.18 5.19 -5.52
C LEU A 36 -0.05 5.06 -6.41
N GLN A 37 -0.91 6.08 -6.43
CA GLN A 37 -2.09 6.09 -7.30
C GLN A 37 -1.74 6.31 -8.76
N SER A 38 -0.88 7.28 -9.07
CA SER A 38 -0.61 7.68 -10.46
C SER A 38 0.44 6.79 -11.13
N ARG A 39 1.53 6.48 -10.43
CA ARG A 39 2.65 5.74 -11.00
C ARG A 39 2.48 4.24 -10.86
N PHE A 40 2.02 3.77 -9.70
CA PHE A 40 1.86 2.34 -9.43
C PHE A 40 0.44 1.84 -9.64
N ARG A 41 -0.50 2.73 -9.91
CA ARG A 41 -1.91 2.40 -10.13
C ARG A 41 -2.51 1.58 -9.01
N ALA A 42 -2.16 1.93 -7.78
CA ALA A 42 -2.66 1.27 -6.60
C ALA A 42 -3.68 2.16 -5.89
N SER A 43 -4.57 1.54 -5.13
CA SER A 43 -5.45 2.25 -4.20
C SER A 43 -4.73 2.47 -2.89
N PHE A 44 -4.94 3.63 -2.27
CA PHE A 44 -4.24 4.05 -1.07
C PHE A 44 -5.25 4.56 -0.04
N SER A 45 -5.06 4.16 1.21
CA SER A 45 -5.85 4.69 2.33
C SER A 45 -4.99 4.76 3.59
N GLU A 46 -5.16 5.83 4.35
CA GLU A 46 -4.64 5.89 5.70
C GLU A 46 -5.62 5.17 6.63
N VAL A 47 -5.15 4.14 7.34
CA VAL A 47 -6.01 3.22 8.09
C VAL A 47 -5.58 3.15 9.57
N GLY A 48 -5.91 4.12 10.34
CA GLY A 48 -5.52 4.20 11.74
C GLY A 48 -4.39 5.17 11.97
N LEU A 49 -4.16 5.52 13.22
CA LEU A 49 -3.15 6.49 13.64
C LEU A 49 -3.35 7.88 13.03
N GLN A 50 -4.57 8.21 12.58
CA GLN A 50 -4.84 9.50 11.93
C GLN A 50 -4.55 10.69 12.85
N ASP A 51 -4.73 10.53 14.16
CA ASP A 51 -4.49 11.59 15.14
C ASP A 51 -3.04 11.64 15.64
N ALA A 52 -2.21 10.68 15.26
CA ALA A 52 -0.81 10.67 15.64
C ALA A 52 0.01 11.56 14.70
N TRP A 53 0.87 12.41 15.25
CA TRP A 53 1.67 13.33 14.44
C TRP A 53 2.81 12.66 13.71
N GLN A 54 3.40 11.65 14.34
CA GLN A 54 4.67 11.06 13.89
C GLN A 54 4.49 9.66 13.37
N ARG A 55 3.29 9.14 13.29
CA ARG A 55 3.02 7.79 12.79
C ARG A 55 1.81 7.79 11.88
N ALA A 56 1.85 6.90 10.90
CA ALA A 56 0.72 6.65 10.01
C ALA A 56 0.68 5.16 9.69
N ARG A 57 -0.52 4.65 9.54
CA ARG A 57 -0.72 3.30 9.02
C ARG A 57 -1.40 3.43 7.67
N VAL A 58 -0.80 2.85 6.64
CA VAL A 58 -1.28 2.98 5.28
C VAL A 58 -1.58 1.61 4.69
N LEU A 59 -2.69 1.53 3.98
CA LEU A 59 -3.10 0.35 3.24
C LEU A 59 -3.03 0.67 1.75
N VAL A 60 -2.33 -0.18 1.03
CA VAL A 60 -2.18 -0.07 -0.43
C VAL A 60 -2.64 -1.37 -1.04
N VAL A 61 -3.53 -1.29 -2.03
CA VAL A 61 -4.10 -2.47 -2.68
C VAL A 61 -3.98 -2.31 -4.18
N LEU A 62 -3.59 -3.39 -4.85
CA LEU A 62 -3.53 -3.41 -6.31
C LEU A 62 -4.16 -4.70 -6.85
N ALA A 63 -4.62 -4.60 -8.09
CA ALA A 63 -5.16 -5.74 -8.84
C ALA A 63 -4.24 -6.06 -10.00
N ALA A 64 -4.04 -7.33 -10.27
CA ALA A 64 -3.22 -7.79 -11.38
C ALA A 64 -3.76 -9.10 -11.93
N SER A 65 -3.27 -9.49 -13.11
CA SER A 65 -3.71 -10.71 -13.77
C SER A 65 -2.82 -11.92 -13.47
N SER A 66 -1.75 -11.75 -12.68
CA SER A 66 -0.88 -12.88 -12.31
C SER A 66 -0.24 -12.63 -10.95
N LEU A 67 0.12 -13.72 -10.29
CA LEU A 67 0.85 -13.68 -9.03
C LEU A 67 2.23 -13.05 -9.19
N GLN A 68 2.93 -13.39 -10.28
CA GLN A 68 4.26 -12.84 -10.54
C GLN A 68 4.22 -11.32 -10.70
N GLN A 69 3.29 -10.82 -11.50
CA GLN A 69 3.12 -9.37 -11.69
C GLN A 69 2.78 -8.67 -10.37
N THR A 70 1.92 -9.29 -9.57
CA THR A 70 1.54 -8.74 -8.28
C THR A 70 2.75 -8.63 -7.35
N ARG A 71 3.57 -9.68 -7.26
CA ARG A 71 4.77 -9.67 -6.43
C ARG A 71 5.78 -8.64 -6.87
N GLU A 72 6.01 -8.51 -8.18
CA GLU A 72 6.93 -7.52 -8.73
C GLU A 72 6.48 -6.11 -8.39
N ARG A 73 5.19 -5.83 -8.53
CA ARG A 73 4.65 -4.51 -8.23
C ARG A 73 4.68 -4.19 -6.74
N LEU A 74 4.40 -5.17 -5.88
CA LEU A 74 4.53 -5.00 -4.43
C LEU A 74 5.98 -4.71 -4.02
N ASP A 75 6.94 -5.41 -4.63
CA ASP A 75 8.36 -5.17 -4.36
C ASP A 75 8.78 -3.77 -4.80
N ASP A 76 8.29 -3.30 -5.94
CA ASP A 76 8.56 -1.95 -6.43
C ASP A 76 7.97 -0.90 -5.50
N ILE A 77 6.75 -1.13 -4.99
CA ILE A 77 6.12 -0.24 -4.01
C ILE A 77 6.95 -0.20 -2.73
N ASP A 78 7.37 -1.35 -2.23
CA ASP A 78 8.17 -1.42 -1.01
C ASP A 78 9.50 -0.68 -1.16
N ARG A 79 10.18 -0.83 -2.30
CA ARG A 79 11.40 -0.07 -2.58
C ARG A 79 11.14 1.44 -2.63
N TYR A 80 10.04 1.85 -3.26
CA TYR A 80 9.70 3.26 -3.31
C TYR A 80 9.43 3.83 -1.92
N VAL A 81 8.64 3.11 -1.11
CA VAL A 81 8.30 3.55 0.24
C VAL A 81 9.57 3.66 1.10
N ASN A 82 10.49 2.71 0.98
CA ASN A 82 11.71 2.70 1.78
C ASN A 82 12.77 3.73 1.33
N ALA A 83 12.58 4.38 0.20
CA ALA A 83 13.56 5.33 -0.35
C ALA A 83 13.34 6.77 0.13
N HIS A 84 12.45 7.01 1.11
CA HIS A 84 12.09 8.35 1.56
C HIS A 84 12.53 8.62 2.99
N ASP A 85 12.36 9.87 3.44
CA ASP A 85 12.88 10.36 4.73
C ASP A 85 12.13 9.81 5.94
N TYR A 86 10.93 9.26 5.76
CA TYR A 86 10.23 8.61 6.86
C TYR A 86 10.73 7.18 7.04
N GLU A 87 10.54 6.63 8.23
CA GLU A 87 10.97 5.28 8.57
C GLU A 87 9.80 4.30 8.39
N VAL A 88 10.10 3.12 7.84
CA VAL A 88 9.12 2.04 7.76
C VAL A 88 9.30 1.16 8.99
N ALA A 89 8.36 1.28 9.94
CA ALA A 89 8.45 0.57 11.22
C ALA A 89 7.94 -0.87 11.11
N ARG A 90 6.89 -1.09 10.30
CA ARG A 90 6.31 -2.41 10.08
C ARG A 90 5.76 -2.48 8.67
N VAL A 91 5.85 -3.67 8.06
CA VAL A 91 5.24 -3.90 6.76
C VAL A 91 4.66 -5.31 6.71
N LEU A 92 3.49 -5.43 6.09
CA LEU A 92 2.87 -6.70 5.77
C LEU A 92 2.53 -6.70 4.29
N LEU A 93 3.07 -7.69 3.58
CA LEU A 93 2.82 -7.91 2.16
C LEU A 93 2.05 -9.21 2.01
N LYS A 94 0.92 -9.16 1.30
CA LYS A 94 0.13 -10.35 1.03
C LYS A 94 -0.41 -10.34 -0.38
N THR A 95 -0.61 -11.53 -0.92
CA THR A 95 -1.30 -11.74 -2.18
C THR A 95 -2.50 -12.64 -1.95
N ALA A 96 -3.54 -12.45 -2.72
CA ALA A 96 -4.73 -13.27 -2.65
C ALA A 96 -5.34 -13.44 -4.03
N ASP A 97 -5.91 -14.63 -4.26
CA ASP A 97 -6.76 -14.88 -5.42
C ASP A 97 -8.19 -14.56 -4.99
N PRO A 98 -8.78 -13.45 -5.48
CA PRO A 98 -10.12 -13.04 -5.04
C PRO A 98 -11.21 -14.01 -5.47
N VAL A 99 -10.99 -14.75 -6.56
CA VAL A 99 -11.97 -15.72 -7.04
C VAL A 99 -12.07 -16.92 -6.08
N ASP A 100 -10.92 -17.41 -5.61
CA ASP A 100 -10.89 -18.52 -4.65
C ASP A 100 -11.19 -18.08 -3.22
N THR A 101 -10.71 -16.89 -2.85
CA THR A 101 -10.68 -16.46 -1.46
C THR A 101 -11.97 -15.76 -1.02
N VAL A 102 -12.57 -14.97 -1.92
CA VAL A 102 -13.70 -14.11 -1.59
C VAL A 102 -14.98 -14.60 -2.23
N TRP A 103 -14.95 -15.01 -3.49
CA TRP A 103 -16.13 -15.36 -4.25
C TRP A 103 -16.02 -16.72 -4.89
N ASP A 104 -17.12 -17.45 -4.87
CA ASP A 104 -17.28 -18.65 -5.67
C ASP A 104 -17.93 -18.23 -7.00
N ILE A 105 -17.20 -17.42 -7.77
CA ILE A 105 -17.67 -16.84 -9.01
C ILE A 105 -16.93 -17.44 -10.19
N GLU A 106 -17.69 -17.78 -11.21
CA GLU A 106 -17.16 -18.26 -12.46
C GLU A 106 -17.61 -17.32 -13.60
N PHE A 107 -16.66 -16.89 -14.38
CA PHE A 107 -16.89 -16.03 -15.54
C PHE A 107 -16.86 -16.80 -16.83
#